data_9d5fba6161b7ff61934d4e9b44556e0d
#
_entry.id   9d5fba6161b7ff61934d4e9b44556e0d
#
_cell.length_a   1.000
_cell.length_b   1.000
_cell.length_c   1.000
_cell.angle_alpha   90.00
_cell.angle_beta   90.00
_cell.angle_gamma   90.00
#
_symmetry.space_group_name_H-M   'P 1'
#
loop_
_entity.id
_entity.type
_entity.pdbx_description
1 polymer ?
#
loop_
_entity_poly.entity_id
_entity_poly.type
_entity_poly.pdbx_seq_one_letter_code
_entity_poly.pdbx_strand_id
1 'polypeptide(L)'
;MRLVSATNVDVKEAVEQGKLREDIYHRLKVFQLQLPPLRERLADLPLLLRHFHVLLRGEGAGALRISPRAWAALRHYRYPGNVRELKHILEHALVLSGSEEIDLCHLPEELRGESPQLERRPMPSLAEAASEFEREYLLRALRRCEWHKSRTAEMLDISRKTLWHKLKLHDIDGP
;
A
#
# COMPACT_ATOMS: atom_id res chain seq x y z
N MET A 1 6.70 35.30 -24.06
CA MET A 1 7.49 34.30 -23.34
C MET A 1 6.51 33.38 -22.61
N ARG A 2 6.67 32.03 -22.73
CA ARG A 2 5.85 31.03 -22.00
C ARG A 2 6.65 30.56 -20.81
N LEU A 3 6.12 30.74 -19.59
CA LEU A 3 6.73 30.30 -18.35
C LEU A 3 5.97 29.07 -17.81
N VAL A 4 6.69 28.00 -17.49
CA VAL A 4 6.16 26.81 -16.81
C VAL A 4 6.99 26.58 -15.56
N SER A 5 6.34 26.48 -14.43
CA SER A 5 6.97 26.19 -13.13
C SER A 5 6.32 24.98 -12.48
N ALA A 6 7.08 24.24 -11.69
CA ALA A 6 6.60 23.09 -10.95
C ALA A 6 7.17 23.10 -9.52
N THR A 7 6.38 22.64 -8.58
CA THR A 7 6.78 22.49 -7.17
C THR A 7 6.07 21.29 -6.56
N ASN A 8 6.67 20.69 -5.56
CA ASN A 8 6.08 19.64 -4.73
C ASN A 8 5.61 20.15 -3.36
N VAL A 9 5.76 21.47 -3.10
CA VAL A 9 5.35 22.11 -1.84
C VAL A 9 3.97 22.73 -2.02
N ASP A 10 3.17 22.74 -0.95
CA ASP A 10 1.94 23.52 -0.95
C ASP A 10 2.28 25.01 -1.08
N VAL A 11 1.84 25.60 -2.20
CA VAL A 11 2.23 26.95 -2.58
C VAL A 11 1.60 27.99 -1.65
N LYS A 12 0.40 27.72 -1.10
CA LYS A 12 -0.25 28.61 -0.15
C LYS A 12 0.52 28.64 1.17
N GLU A 13 0.87 27.47 1.68
CA GLU A 13 1.65 27.34 2.89
C GLU A 13 3.04 27.98 2.73
N ALA A 14 3.65 27.88 1.55
CA ALA A 14 4.93 28.53 1.26
C ALA A 14 4.83 30.07 1.27
N VAL A 15 3.70 30.64 0.85
CA VAL A 15 3.44 32.09 0.95
C VAL A 15 3.23 32.48 2.41
N GLU A 16 2.42 31.75 3.16
CA GLU A 16 2.16 32.02 4.58
C GLU A 16 3.45 31.95 5.43
N GLN A 17 4.34 31.04 5.09
CA GLN A 17 5.66 30.89 5.72
C GLN A 17 6.72 31.91 5.21
N GLY A 18 6.36 32.81 4.30
CA GLY A 18 7.26 33.79 3.72
C GLY A 18 8.35 33.24 2.79
N LYS A 19 8.27 31.93 2.45
CA LYS A 19 9.20 31.26 1.52
C LYS A 19 8.98 31.63 0.06
N LEU A 20 7.76 32.05 -0.28
CA LEU A 20 7.36 32.57 -1.60
C LEU A 20 6.67 33.90 -1.44
N ARG A 21 7.07 34.89 -2.23
CA ARG A 21 6.42 36.21 -2.23
C ARG A 21 5.04 36.11 -2.87
N GLU A 22 4.08 36.77 -2.27
CA GLU A 22 2.69 36.77 -2.71
C GLU A 22 2.52 37.33 -4.13
N ASP A 23 3.29 38.39 -4.48
CA ASP A 23 3.26 38.99 -5.83
C ASP A 23 3.71 37.99 -6.91
N ILE A 24 4.73 37.17 -6.62
CA ILE A 24 5.20 36.12 -7.53
C ILE A 24 4.16 35.01 -7.64
N TYR A 25 3.58 34.60 -6.52
CA TYR A 25 2.52 33.59 -6.50
C TYR A 25 1.36 33.98 -7.42
N HIS A 26 0.85 35.20 -7.30
CA HIS A 26 -0.26 35.66 -8.13
C HIS A 26 0.10 35.76 -9.61
N ARG A 27 1.34 36.10 -9.96
CA ARG A 27 1.80 36.12 -11.35
C ARG A 27 1.95 34.74 -11.97
N LEU A 28 2.31 33.73 -11.17
CA LEU A 28 2.48 32.33 -11.63
C LEU A 28 1.16 31.56 -11.67
N LYS A 29 0.20 31.90 -10.79
CA LYS A 29 -1.07 31.19 -10.63
C LYS A 29 -2.11 31.54 -11.69
N VAL A 30 -1.72 31.66 -12.97
CA VAL A 30 -2.69 31.87 -14.07
C VAL A 30 -3.39 30.56 -14.42
N PHE A 31 -2.65 29.46 -14.47
CA PHE A 31 -3.19 28.13 -14.75
C PHE A 31 -2.45 27.09 -13.89
N GLN A 32 -3.18 26.45 -13.01
CA GLN A 32 -2.62 25.44 -12.08
C GLN A 32 -3.09 24.05 -12.48
N LEU A 33 -2.13 23.15 -12.70
CA LEU A 33 -2.36 21.72 -12.88
C LEU A 33 -1.89 20.98 -11.64
N GLN A 34 -2.79 20.25 -10.99
CA GLN A 34 -2.46 19.37 -9.89
C GLN A 34 -2.33 17.95 -10.42
N LEU A 35 -1.15 17.35 -10.25
CA LEU A 35 -0.89 15.96 -10.62
C LEU A 35 -1.22 15.08 -9.42
N PRO A 36 -2.21 14.17 -9.54
CA PRO A 36 -2.50 13.25 -8.45
C PRO A 36 -1.34 12.28 -8.23
N PRO A 37 -1.08 11.87 -6.98
CA PRO A 37 -0.07 10.86 -6.68
C PRO A 37 -0.45 9.51 -7.28
N LEU A 38 0.55 8.63 -7.48
CA LEU A 38 0.34 7.34 -8.15
C LEU A 38 -0.68 6.45 -7.41
N ARG A 39 -0.74 6.52 -6.08
CA ARG A 39 -1.74 5.78 -5.27
C ARG A 39 -3.20 6.12 -5.60
N GLU A 40 -3.46 7.28 -6.18
CA GLU A 40 -4.81 7.73 -6.58
C GLU A 40 -5.13 7.39 -8.04
N ARG A 41 -4.14 6.90 -8.81
CA ARG A 41 -4.28 6.52 -10.21
C ARG A 41 -3.65 5.16 -10.52
N LEU A 42 -3.90 4.17 -9.68
CA LEU A 42 -3.38 2.80 -9.84
C LEU A 42 -3.87 2.11 -11.12
N ALA A 43 -4.91 2.64 -11.75
CA ALA A 43 -5.35 2.20 -13.08
C ALA A 43 -4.27 2.42 -14.17
N ASP A 44 -3.38 3.40 -13.99
CA ASP A 44 -2.28 3.70 -14.92
C ASP A 44 -1.08 2.75 -14.74
N LEU A 45 -1.05 1.98 -13.66
CA LEU A 45 0.09 1.13 -13.31
C LEU A 45 0.51 0.17 -14.43
N PRO A 46 -0.41 -0.54 -15.15
CA PRO A 46 -0.03 -1.42 -16.25
C PRO A 46 0.65 -0.67 -17.40
N LEU A 47 0.16 0.51 -17.72
CA LEU A 47 0.69 1.34 -18.81
C LEU A 47 2.07 1.88 -18.45
N LEU A 48 2.25 2.35 -17.21
CA LEU A 48 3.53 2.86 -16.71
C LEU A 48 4.59 1.75 -16.66
N LEU A 49 4.23 0.56 -16.16
CA LEU A 49 5.14 -0.59 -16.13
C LEU A 49 5.57 -1.00 -17.53
N ARG A 50 4.64 -1.08 -18.47
CA ARG A 50 4.95 -1.38 -19.88
C ARG A 50 5.87 -0.31 -20.50
N HIS A 51 5.57 0.97 -20.25
CA HIS A 51 6.38 2.08 -20.74
C HIS A 51 7.82 2.00 -20.21
N PHE A 52 7.99 1.80 -18.91
CA PHE A 52 9.32 1.68 -18.30
C PHE A 52 10.05 0.40 -18.73
N HIS A 53 9.33 -0.70 -18.94
CA HIS A 53 9.95 -1.92 -19.46
C HIS A 53 10.57 -1.69 -20.83
N VAL A 54 9.84 -1.03 -21.75
CA VAL A 54 10.37 -0.68 -23.07
C VAL A 54 11.54 0.30 -22.96
N LEU A 55 11.45 1.29 -22.06
CA LEU A 55 12.51 2.26 -21.83
C LEU A 55 13.81 1.61 -21.31
N LEU A 56 13.70 0.60 -20.44
CA LEU A 56 14.84 -0.07 -19.79
C LEU A 56 15.45 -1.19 -20.64
N ARG A 57 14.64 -1.90 -21.43
CA ARG A 57 15.06 -3.08 -22.22
C ARG A 57 15.13 -2.83 -23.74
N GLY A 58 14.61 -1.70 -24.20
CA GLY A 58 14.52 -1.35 -25.62
C GLY A 58 13.23 -1.85 -26.29
N GLU A 59 12.98 -1.38 -27.51
CA GLU A 59 11.75 -1.71 -28.28
C GLU A 59 11.63 -3.19 -28.67
N GLY A 60 12.76 -3.92 -28.70
CA GLY A 60 12.79 -5.37 -28.93
C GLY A 60 12.52 -6.23 -27.70
N ALA A 61 12.26 -5.63 -26.55
CA ALA A 61 11.96 -6.37 -25.33
C ALA A 61 10.66 -7.16 -25.50
N GLY A 62 10.70 -8.44 -25.14
CA GLY A 62 9.51 -9.30 -25.08
C GLY A 62 8.42 -8.73 -24.16
N ALA A 63 7.30 -9.41 -24.05
CA ALA A 63 6.22 -8.98 -23.17
C ALA A 63 6.68 -8.99 -21.69
N LEU A 64 6.40 -7.92 -20.97
CA LEU A 64 6.59 -7.87 -19.51
C LEU A 64 5.66 -8.89 -18.84
N ARG A 65 6.24 -9.87 -18.16
CA ARG A 65 5.50 -10.89 -17.39
C ARG A 65 5.69 -10.65 -15.90
N ILE A 66 4.58 -10.59 -15.18
CA ILE A 66 4.55 -10.34 -13.74
C ILE A 66 3.61 -11.37 -13.13
N SER A 67 4.07 -12.11 -12.12
CA SER A 67 3.27 -13.09 -11.43
C SER A 67 2.07 -12.45 -10.71
N PRO A 68 0.98 -13.20 -10.48
CA PRO A 68 -0.18 -12.69 -9.74
C PRO A 68 0.18 -12.18 -8.33
N ARG A 69 1.17 -12.79 -7.68
CA ARG A 69 1.66 -12.38 -6.34
C ARG A 69 2.39 -11.05 -6.39
N ALA A 70 3.33 -10.90 -7.32
CA ALA A 70 4.03 -9.65 -7.54
C ALA A 70 3.07 -8.52 -7.96
N TRP A 71 2.10 -8.84 -8.80
CA TRP A 71 1.08 -7.90 -9.21
C TRP A 71 0.21 -7.40 -8.05
N ALA A 72 -0.20 -8.30 -7.15
CA ALA A 72 -0.93 -7.93 -5.94
C ALA A 72 -0.11 -6.99 -5.06
N ALA A 73 1.18 -7.29 -4.83
CA ALA A 73 2.08 -6.44 -4.06
C ALA A 73 2.22 -5.04 -4.66
N LEU A 74 2.46 -4.95 -5.99
CA LEU A 74 2.54 -3.68 -6.71
C LEU A 74 1.26 -2.85 -6.60
N ARG A 75 0.08 -3.46 -6.59
CA ARG A 75 -1.20 -2.75 -6.47
C ARG A 75 -1.52 -2.26 -5.05
N HIS A 76 -0.97 -2.89 -4.02
CA HIS A 76 -1.23 -2.51 -2.63
C HIS A 76 -0.20 -1.51 -2.09
N TYR A 77 0.89 -1.29 -2.79
CA TYR A 77 1.94 -0.38 -2.35
C TYR A 77 1.54 1.09 -2.53
N ARG A 78 1.98 1.95 -1.63
CA ARG A 78 1.57 3.37 -1.56
C ARG A 78 2.35 4.31 -2.46
N TYR A 79 3.50 3.90 -2.94
CA TYR A 79 4.39 4.69 -3.81
C TYR A 79 4.70 6.10 -3.27
N PRO A 80 5.37 6.25 -2.11
CA PRO A 80 5.74 7.58 -1.59
C PRO A 80 6.59 8.38 -2.58
N GLY A 81 7.47 7.73 -3.35
CA GLY A 81 8.26 8.32 -4.44
C GLY A 81 7.52 8.35 -5.80
N ASN A 82 6.21 7.99 -5.82
CA ASN A 82 5.38 8.04 -7.01
C ASN A 82 5.97 7.28 -8.22
N VAL A 83 5.89 7.88 -9.40
CA VAL A 83 6.33 7.29 -10.67
C VAL A 83 7.83 7.03 -10.74
N ARG A 84 8.64 7.84 -10.03
CA ARG A 84 10.10 7.62 -9.94
C ARG A 84 10.42 6.34 -9.18
N GLU A 85 9.76 6.13 -8.08
CA GLU A 85 9.92 4.91 -7.28
C GLU A 85 9.44 3.67 -8.04
N LEU A 86 8.29 3.74 -8.72
CA LEU A 86 7.82 2.65 -9.58
C LEU A 86 8.87 2.26 -10.63
N LYS A 87 9.52 3.25 -11.26
CA LYS A 87 10.60 2.98 -12.22
C LYS A 87 11.75 2.22 -11.56
N HIS A 88 12.22 2.66 -10.39
CA HIS A 88 13.31 1.99 -9.67
C HIS A 88 12.93 0.57 -9.22
N ILE A 89 11.69 0.37 -8.76
CA ILE A 89 11.18 -0.96 -8.40
C ILE A 89 11.23 -1.90 -9.61
N LEU A 90 10.76 -1.45 -10.76
CA LEU A 90 10.79 -2.24 -11.97
C LEU A 90 12.23 -2.52 -12.46
N GLU A 91 13.11 -1.52 -12.41
CA GLU A 91 14.52 -1.66 -12.77
C GLU A 91 15.19 -2.73 -11.90
N HIS A 92 15.03 -2.66 -10.59
CA HIS A 92 15.52 -3.66 -9.64
C HIS A 92 14.97 -5.07 -9.95
N ALA A 93 13.65 -5.17 -10.15
CA ALA A 93 13.00 -6.44 -10.44
C ALA A 93 13.48 -7.06 -11.76
N LEU A 94 13.70 -6.25 -12.80
CA LEU A 94 14.23 -6.72 -14.10
C LEU A 94 15.68 -7.19 -14.02
N VAL A 95 16.49 -6.62 -13.14
CA VAL A 95 17.87 -7.07 -12.91
C VAL A 95 17.87 -8.43 -12.22
N LEU A 96 17.03 -8.63 -11.22
CA LEU A 96 16.97 -9.89 -10.45
C LEU A 96 16.28 -11.02 -11.21
N SER A 97 15.22 -10.73 -11.96
CA SER A 97 14.48 -11.75 -12.73
C SER A 97 15.18 -12.16 -14.05
N GLY A 98 16.17 -11.38 -14.51
CA GLY A 98 16.82 -11.61 -15.80
C GLY A 98 15.83 -11.44 -16.96
N SER A 99 15.49 -12.56 -17.63
CA SER A 99 14.53 -12.62 -18.75
C SER A 99 13.23 -13.34 -18.36
N GLU A 100 13.12 -13.76 -17.11
CA GLU A 100 12.00 -14.54 -16.61
C GLU A 100 10.84 -13.66 -16.13
N GLU A 101 9.79 -14.30 -15.64
CA GLU A 101 8.66 -13.62 -15.02
C GLU A 101 9.09 -12.95 -13.71
N ILE A 102 8.68 -11.70 -13.53
CA ILE A 102 8.88 -10.99 -12.27
C ILE A 102 7.96 -11.60 -11.21
N ASP A 103 8.55 -12.22 -10.19
CA ASP A 103 7.82 -12.73 -9.03
C ASP A 103 8.07 -11.86 -7.79
N LEU A 104 7.35 -12.15 -6.70
CA LEU A 104 7.41 -11.41 -5.44
C LEU A 104 8.85 -11.32 -4.89
N CYS A 105 9.65 -12.39 -5.02
CA CYS A 105 11.04 -12.42 -4.56
C CYS A 105 11.97 -11.44 -5.31
N HIS A 106 11.58 -10.99 -6.50
CA HIS A 106 12.34 -10.01 -7.29
C HIS A 106 11.99 -8.55 -6.93
N LEU A 107 10.93 -8.34 -6.14
CA LEU A 107 10.55 -7.00 -5.69
C LEU A 107 11.36 -6.60 -4.44
N PRO A 108 11.55 -5.29 -4.19
CA PRO A 108 12.12 -4.80 -2.93
C PRO A 108 11.37 -5.28 -1.69
N GLU A 109 12.05 -5.37 -0.57
CA GLU A 109 11.51 -5.89 0.71
C GLU A 109 10.26 -5.15 1.17
N GLU A 110 10.19 -3.85 0.94
CA GLU A 110 9.05 -3.00 1.27
C GLU A 110 7.75 -3.44 0.58
N LEU A 111 7.85 -4.08 -0.60
CA LEU A 111 6.71 -4.60 -1.34
C LEU A 111 6.40 -6.04 -1.01
N ARG A 112 7.36 -6.80 -0.49
CA ARG A 112 7.14 -8.20 -0.10
C ARG A 112 6.30 -8.34 1.16
N GLY A 113 6.02 -7.25 1.85
CA GLY A 113 5.40 -7.25 3.19
C GLY A 113 6.41 -7.56 4.31
N GLU A 114 7.67 -7.77 3.94
CA GLU A 114 8.81 -7.86 4.84
C GLU A 114 9.26 -6.43 5.16
N SER A 115 8.40 -5.66 5.81
CA SER A 115 8.79 -4.30 6.21
C SER A 115 9.96 -4.39 7.19
N PRO A 116 11.07 -3.66 6.96
CA PRO A 116 12.15 -3.53 7.95
C PRO A 116 11.67 -2.99 9.31
N GLN A 117 10.45 -2.43 9.33
CA GLN A 117 9.78 -2.01 10.56
C GLN A 117 9.17 -3.16 11.35
N LEU A 118 8.87 -4.32 10.72
CA LEU A 118 8.46 -5.53 11.43
C LEU A 118 9.64 -6.20 12.14
N GLU A 119 10.83 -6.14 11.56
CA GLU A 119 12.06 -6.63 12.21
C GLU A 119 12.52 -5.75 13.40
N ARG A 120 12.13 -4.47 13.44
CA ARG A 120 12.42 -3.55 14.55
C ARG A 120 11.39 -3.60 15.68
N ARG A 121 10.23 -4.19 15.48
CA ARG A 121 9.32 -4.52 16.57
C ARG A 121 9.80 -5.84 17.19
N PRO A 122 10.03 -5.88 18.51
CA PRO A 122 10.28 -7.16 19.15
C PRO A 122 9.15 -8.12 18.76
N MET A 123 9.52 -9.30 18.27
CA MET A 123 8.53 -10.30 17.91
C MET A 123 7.61 -10.51 19.11
N PRO A 124 6.28 -10.38 18.96
CA PRO A 124 5.37 -10.64 20.06
C PRO A 124 5.56 -12.08 20.53
N SER A 125 5.40 -12.33 21.80
CA SER A 125 5.41 -13.69 22.31
C SER A 125 4.33 -14.52 21.59
N LEU A 126 4.51 -15.84 21.53
CA LEU A 126 3.52 -16.72 20.90
C LEU A 126 2.13 -16.52 21.53
N ALA A 127 2.06 -16.24 22.83
CA ALA A 127 0.82 -15.95 23.54
C ALA A 127 0.17 -14.66 23.06
N GLU A 128 0.94 -13.58 22.86
CA GLU A 128 0.43 -12.31 22.33
C GLU A 128 -0.06 -12.45 20.89
N ALA A 129 0.71 -13.11 20.03
CA ALA A 129 0.33 -13.35 18.64
C ALA A 129 -0.94 -14.21 18.53
N ALA A 130 -1.05 -15.26 19.35
CA ALA A 130 -2.24 -16.11 19.41
C ALA A 130 -3.46 -15.33 19.92
N SER A 131 -3.27 -14.48 20.92
CA SER A 131 -4.33 -13.63 21.47
C SER A 131 -4.85 -12.61 20.44
N GLU A 132 -3.95 -11.99 19.68
CA GLU A 132 -4.32 -11.02 18.63
C GLU A 132 -5.07 -11.72 17.48
N PHE A 133 -4.57 -12.88 17.04
CA PHE A 133 -5.26 -13.68 16.03
C PHE A 133 -6.65 -14.14 16.52
N GLU A 134 -6.76 -14.61 17.75
CA GLU A 134 -8.03 -15.04 18.34
C GLU A 134 -9.03 -13.88 18.39
N ARG A 135 -8.60 -12.71 18.79
CA ARG A 135 -9.43 -11.51 18.83
C ARG A 135 -9.96 -11.13 17.44
N GLU A 136 -9.09 -11.10 16.44
CA GLU A 136 -9.51 -10.78 15.06
C GLU A 136 -10.48 -11.82 14.51
N TYR A 137 -10.21 -13.10 14.78
CA TYR A 137 -11.05 -14.20 14.33
C TYR A 137 -12.44 -14.16 14.96
N LEU A 138 -12.54 -13.89 16.25
CA LEU A 138 -13.81 -13.70 16.96
C LEU A 138 -14.61 -12.51 16.40
N LEU A 139 -13.97 -11.38 16.16
CA LEU A 139 -14.63 -10.21 15.57
C LEU A 139 -15.15 -10.50 14.15
N ARG A 140 -14.39 -11.23 13.35
CA ARG A 140 -14.82 -11.65 12.01
C ARG A 140 -16.02 -12.59 12.06
N ALA A 141 -16.02 -13.54 12.98
CA ALA A 141 -17.12 -14.47 13.21
C ALA A 141 -18.39 -13.76 13.68
N LEU A 142 -18.26 -12.83 14.63
CA LEU A 142 -19.38 -12.03 15.12
C LEU A 142 -20.02 -11.18 14.02
N ARG A 143 -19.20 -10.48 13.20
CA ARG A 143 -19.70 -9.70 12.07
C ARG A 143 -20.47 -10.56 11.07
N ARG A 144 -19.97 -11.76 10.79
CA ARG A 144 -20.61 -12.71 9.86
C ARG A 144 -21.95 -13.24 10.38
N CYS A 145 -22.11 -13.34 11.69
CA CYS A 145 -23.34 -13.75 12.36
C CYS A 145 -24.20 -12.58 12.86
N GLU A 146 -23.96 -11.37 12.34
CA GLU A 146 -24.73 -10.17 12.74
C GLU A 146 -24.79 -9.97 14.26
N TRP A 147 -23.68 -10.26 14.97
CA TRP A 147 -23.53 -10.18 16.42
C TRP A 147 -24.42 -11.15 17.22
N HIS A 148 -25.03 -12.14 16.57
CA HIS A 148 -25.80 -13.18 17.23
C HIS A 148 -24.89 -14.19 17.94
N LYS A 149 -24.64 -13.99 19.23
CA LYS A 149 -23.70 -14.80 20.05
C LYS A 149 -23.97 -16.32 19.99
N SER A 150 -25.26 -16.72 19.94
CA SER A 150 -25.61 -18.15 19.83
C SER A 150 -25.20 -18.76 18.50
N ARG A 151 -25.46 -18.09 17.37
CA ARG A 151 -25.03 -18.50 16.03
C ARG A 151 -23.52 -18.50 15.88
N THR A 152 -22.87 -17.51 16.48
CA THR A 152 -21.39 -17.43 16.46
C THR A 152 -20.76 -18.59 17.20
N ALA A 153 -21.29 -18.97 18.38
CA ALA A 153 -20.78 -20.10 19.13
C ALA A 153 -20.94 -21.43 18.35
N GLU A 154 -22.09 -21.63 17.72
CA GLU A 154 -22.37 -22.78 16.85
C GLU A 154 -21.43 -22.82 15.63
N MET A 155 -21.26 -21.70 14.93
CA MET A 155 -20.37 -21.58 13.77
C MET A 155 -18.91 -21.86 14.13
N LEU A 156 -18.47 -21.50 15.33
CA LEU A 156 -17.11 -21.72 15.82
C LEU A 156 -16.92 -23.07 16.51
N ASP A 157 -17.96 -23.89 16.57
CA ASP A 157 -17.96 -25.20 17.26
C ASP A 157 -17.48 -25.11 18.71
N ILE A 158 -17.95 -24.07 19.46
CA ILE A 158 -17.64 -23.86 20.86
C ILE A 158 -18.91 -23.62 21.68
N SER A 159 -18.84 -23.88 23.00
CA SER A 159 -19.95 -23.59 23.89
C SER A 159 -20.19 -22.08 24.02
N ARG A 160 -21.44 -21.67 24.27
CA ARG A 160 -21.79 -20.25 24.53
C ARG A 160 -21.00 -19.69 25.72
N LYS A 161 -20.71 -20.51 26.72
CA LYS A 161 -19.93 -20.13 27.89
C LYS A 161 -18.48 -19.88 27.52
N THR A 162 -17.90 -20.70 26.64
CA THR A 162 -16.54 -20.52 26.11
C THR A 162 -16.46 -19.25 25.28
N LEU A 163 -17.43 -19.01 24.37
CA LEU A 163 -17.47 -17.79 23.59
C LEU A 163 -17.56 -16.55 24.49
N TRP A 164 -18.45 -16.56 25.49
CA TRP A 164 -18.59 -15.43 26.42
C TRP A 164 -17.28 -15.14 27.17
N HIS A 165 -16.60 -16.19 27.65
CA HIS A 165 -15.31 -16.04 28.33
C HIS A 165 -14.25 -15.43 27.42
N LYS A 166 -14.17 -15.87 26.15
CA LYS A 166 -13.24 -15.34 25.15
C LYS A 166 -13.55 -13.90 24.78
N LEU A 167 -14.82 -13.54 24.61
CA LEU A 167 -15.21 -12.16 24.32
C LEU A 167 -14.83 -11.23 25.49
N LYS A 168 -15.03 -11.67 26.72
CA LYS A 168 -14.62 -10.91 27.91
C LYS A 168 -13.10 -10.79 28.04
N LEU A 169 -12.35 -11.84 27.69
CA LEU A 169 -10.88 -11.84 27.71
C LEU A 169 -10.28 -10.84 26.73
N HIS A 170 -10.92 -10.66 25.56
CA HIS A 170 -10.46 -9.78 24.51
C HIS A 170 -11.15 -8.41 24.48
N ASP A 171 -11.93 -8.11 25.51
CA ASP A 171 -12.66 -6.83 25.66
C ASP A 171 -13.51 -6.48 24.42
N ILE A 172 -14.24 -7.51 23.92
CA ILE A 172 -15.11 -7.37 22.75
C ILE A 172 -16.55 -7.19 23.27
N ASP A 173 -16.96 -5.94 23.32
CA ASP A 173 -18.36 -5.56 23.56
C ASP A 173 -19.11 -5.45 22.23
N GLY A 174 -20.32 -6.00 22.18
CA GLY A 174 -21.18 -5.87 21.00
C GLY A 174 -21.80 -4.48 20.93
N PRO A 175 -22.31 -4.09 19.75
CA PRO A 175 -23.12 -2.90 19.59
C PRO A 175 -24.42 -2.98 20.38
#